data_36c2027c0564b941b071bbbe44d4a5e2
#
_entry.id   36c2027c0564b941b071bbbe44d4a5e2
#
_cell.length_a   1.000
_cell.length_b   1.000
_cell.length_c   1.000
_cell.angle_alpha   90.00
_cell.angle_beta   90.00
_cell.angle_gamma   90.00
#
_symmetry.space_group_name_H-M   'P 1'
#
loop_
_entity.id
_entity.type
_entity.pdbx_description
1 polymer ?
#
loop_
_entity_poly.entity_id
_entity_poly.type
_entity_poly.pdbx_seq_one_letter_code
_entity_poly.pdbx_strand_id
1 'polypeptide(L)'
;MSIDQRPQADEVADADSRSPQARWRSVVHAVTGWALWQHPVVRAAAVVLSALLMGLIISVPLDLQAQLLFSAGSFGAALILSRTPGRLSTLAMIVLSISASSRYMYWRVTDTLGFTNVVDAAFGYGLLLAELYAFAVLLIGYFQTAWPLQRRPVPMPQDVSTWPSVDVFIPTYNEPLGVVRQTVFSAMSMDWPADRLHVYVLDDGRRSEFRDFCAELNVGYLVRDNNHHAKAGNINEALKVTGSDYVAIFDCDHIPTRSFLQVCMGWFFKDTNLVMLQTPH
;
A
#
# COMPACT_ATOMS: atom_id res chain seq x y z
N MET A 1 36.43 -31.21 -12.51
CA MET A 1 36.90 -29.92 -12.03
C MET A 1 35.71 -29.28 -11.37
N SER A 2 35.60 -29.47 -10.05
CA SER A 2 34.42 -29.06 -9.23
C SER A 2 34.62 -27.61 -8.81
N ILE A 3 33.65 -26.76 -9.14
CA ILE A 3 33.56 -25.40 -8.58
C ILE A 3 32.29 -25.39 -7.74
N ASP A 4 32.43 -25.90 -6.50
CA ASP A 4 31.47 -25.63 -5.44
C ASP A 4 32.03 -24.50 -4.57
N GLN A 5 31.71 -23.26 -4.87
CA GLN A 5 31.96 -22.11 -4.02
C GLN A 5 30.62 -21.45 -3.69
N ARG A 6 29.85 -22.09 -2.82
CA ARG A 6 28.84 -21.36 -2.04
C ARG A 6 29.59 -20.65 -0.91
N PRO A 7 29.43 -19.31 -0.77
CA PRO A 7 30.00 -18.64 0.40
C PRO A 7 29.42 -19.27 1.66
N GLN A 8 30.26 -19.53 2.64
CA GLN A 8 29.83 -20.12 3.90
C GLN A 8 28.86 -19.21 4.59
N ALA A 9 27.80 -19.74 5.16
CA ALA A 9 26.72 -19.02 5.81
C ALA A 9 27.22 -18.01 6.87
N ASP A 10 28.37 -18.29 7.48
CA ASP A 10 29.01 -17.43 8.48
C ASP A 10 29.64 -16.16 7.88
N GLU A 11 30.14 -16.20 6.65
CA GLU A 11 30.69 -15.03 5.96
C GLU A 11 29.60 -14.04 5.53
N VAL A 12 28.44 -14.57 5.12
CA VAL A 12 27.27 -13.76 4.77
C VAL A 12 26.65 -13.10 6.01
N ALA A 13 26.62 -13.82 7.15
CA ALA A 13 26.11 -13.29 8.42
C ALA A 13 27.03 -12.20 8.99
N ASP A 14 28.35 -12.31 8.85
CA ASP A 14 29.32 -11.30 9.34
C ASP A 14 29.32 -10.05 8.44
N ALA A 15 29.14 -10.18 7.14
CA ALA A 15 28.99 -9.05 6.23
C ALA A 15 27.71 -8.25 6.49
N ASP A 16 26.59 -8.92 6.83
CA ASP A 16 25.33 -8.25 7.17
C ASP A 16 25.43 -7.50 8.50
N SER A 17 26.15 -8.02 9.48
CA SER A 17 26.37 -7.36 10.79
C SER A 17 27.18 -6.05 10.70
N ARG A 18 28.04 -5.90 9.70
CA ARG A 18 28.87 -4.70 9.44
C ARG A 18 28.20 -3.68 8.54
N SER A 19 27.04 -3.99 8.00
CA SER A 19 26.32 -3.06 7.12
C SER A 19 25.95 -1.79 7.87
N PRO A 20 25.93 -0.59 7.21
CA PRO A 20 25.45 0.64 7.81
C PRO A 20 24.02 0.51 8.38
N GLN A 21 23.22 -0.37 7.77
CA GLN A 21 21.86 -0.68 8.21
C GLN A 21 21.82 -1.46 9.55
N ALA A 22 22.73 -2.42 9.75
CA ALA A 22 22.84 -3.15 11.00
C ALA A 22 23.29 -2.23 12.16
N ARG A 23 24.26 -1.36 11.89
CA ARG A 23 24.72 -0.35 12.86
C ARG A 23 23.60 0.61 13.23
N TRP A 24 22.83 1.10 12.25
CA TRP A 24 21.69 1.97 12.49
C TRP A 24 20.62 1.28 13.33
N ARG A 25 20.28 0.03 13.02
CA ARG A 25 19.34 -0.77 13.81
C ARG A 25 19.81 -0.94 15.25
N SER A 26 21.09 -1.20 15.49
CA SER A 26 21.63 -1.36 16.85
C SER A 26 21.53 -0.06 17.67
N VAL A 27 21.83 1.10 17.05
CA VAL A 27 21.68 2.42 17.70
C VAL A 27 20.21 2.69 18.02
N VAL A 28 19.31 2.43 17.09
CA VAL A 28 17.85 2.58 17.32
C VAL A 28 17.38 1.69 18.45
N HIS A 29 17.77 0.42 18.46
CA HIS A 29 17.43 -0.51 19.56
C HIS A 29 18.01 -0.07 20.92
N ALA A 30 19.25 0.43 20.94
CA ALA A 30 19.85 0.96 22.16
C ALA A 30 19.10 2.17 22.70
N VAL A 31 18.72 3.10 21.84
CA VAL A 31 17.99 4.32 22.22
C VAL A 31 16.55 4.01 22.62
N THR A 32 15.84 3.21 21.81
CA THR A 32 14.42 2.89 22.09
C THR A 32 14.23 1.89 23.23
N GLY A 33 15.23 1.06 23.51
CA GLY A 33 15.25 0.10 24.62
C GLY A 33 15.64 0.69 25.97
N TRP A 34 15.96 1.98 26.04
CA TRP A 34 16.39 2.62 27.27
C TRP A 34 15.26 2.61 28.31
N ALA A 35 15.58 2.17 29.54
CA ALA A 35 14.60 2.07 30.64
C ALA A 35 13.89 3.41 30.96
N LEU A 36 14.53 4.54 30.67
CA LEU A 36 13.94 5.87 30.80
C LEU A 36 12.64 6.05 30.00
N TRP A 37 12.53 5.43 28.81
CA TRP A 37 11.32 5.50 27.99
C TRP A 37 10.12 4.73 28.57
N GLN A 38 10.36 3.87 29.55
CA GLN A 38 9.28 3.16 30.24
C GLN A 38 8.57 4.06 31.27
N HIS A 39 9.23 5.13 31.70
CA HIS A 39 8.65 6.06 32.65
C HIS A 39 7.63 6.99 31.98
N PRO A 40 6.37 7.06 32.46
CA PRO A 40 5.30 7.83 31.83
C PRO A 40 5.61 9.32 31.75
N VAL A 41 6.28 9.88 32.75
CA VAL A 41 6.67 11.31 32.79
C VAL A 41 7.71 11.63 31.70
N VAL A 42 8.69 10.74 31.46
CA VAL A 42 9.70 10.94 30.43
C VAL A 42 9.05 10.91 29.04
N ARG A 43 8.11 10.00 28.80
CA ARG A 43 7.35 9.96 27.56
C ARG A 43 6.52 11.23 27.34
N ALA A 44 5.81 11.67 28.39
CA ALA A 44 5.02 12.89 28.32
C ALA A 44 5.91 14.13 28.06
N ALA A 45 7.04 14.25 28.76
CA ALA A 45 7.99 15.33 28.53
C ALA A 45 8.57 15.31 27.12
N ALA A 46 8.92 14.14 26.56
CA ALA A 46 9.41 14.00 25.20
C ALA A 46 8.35 14.41 24.17
N VAL A 47 7.08 14.02 24.38
CA VAL A 47 5.98 14.44 23.48
C VAL A 47 5.80 15.96 23.52
N VAL A 48 5.77 16.56 24.72
CA VAL A 48 5.62 18.00 24.89
C VAL A 48 6.79 18.75 24.24
N LEU A 49 8.03 18.31 24.48
CA LEU A 49 9.22 18.92 23.87
C LEU A 49 9.19 18.80 22.34
N SER A 50 8.81 17.66 21.82
CA SER A 50 8.67 17.46 20.36
C SER A 50 7.60 18.35 19.76
N ALA A 51 6.46 18.54 20.46
CA ALA A 51 5.40 19.44 20.02
C ALA A 51 5.86 20.91 20.05
N LEU A 52 6.60 21.32 21.06
CA LEU A 52 7.16 22.67 21.15
C LEU A 52 8.20 22.94 20.06
N LEU A 53 9.09 21.98 19.80
CA LEU A 53 10.06 22.07 18.70
C LEU A 53 9.37 22.14 17.34
N MET A 54 8.32 21.34 17.15
CA MET A 54 7.51 21.39 15.93
C MET A 54 6.84 22.76 15.77
N GLY A 55 6.21 23.28 16.84
CA GLY A 55 5.62 24.61 16.85
C GLY A 55 6.63 25.71 16.50
N LEU A 56 7.84 25.62 17.04
CA LEU A 56 8.94 26.53 16.72
C LEU A 56 9.32 26.45 15.23
N ILE A 57 9.54 25.26 14.71
CA ILE A 57 9.88 25.03 13.30
C ILE A 57 8.79 25.61 12.38
N ILE A 58 7.52 25.49 12.75
CA ILE A 58 6.40 25.98 11.95
C ILE A 58 6.29 27.50 11.97
N SER A 59 6.46 28.15 13.14
CA SER A 59 6.12 29.55 13.35
C SER A 59 7.27 30.53 13.18
N VAL A 60 8.55 30.07 13.28
CA VAL A 60 9.69 30.97 13.14
C VAL A 60 9.75 31.57 11.73
N PRO A 61 9.69 32.90 11.57
CA PRO A 61 9.86 33.53 10.28
C PRO A 61 11.33 33.37 9.82
N LEU A 62 11.50 32.89 8.60
CA LEU A 62 12.80 32.74 7.95
C LEU A 62 12.85 33.72 6.79
N ASP A 63 14.01 34.38 6.62
CA ASP A 63 14.29 35.12 5.41
C ASP A 63 14.44 34.16 4.20
N LEU A 64 14.57 34.74 3.00
CA LEU A 64 14.62 33.92 1.77
C LEU A 64 15.80 32.95 1.78
N GLN A 65 16.95 33.34 2.28
CA GLN A 65 18.16 32.51 2.29
C GLN A 65 17.99 31.33 3.29
N ALA A 66 17.53 31.64 4.50
CA ALA A 66 17.26 30.61 5.52
C ALA A 66 16.15 29.66 5.07
N GLN A 67 15.11 30.17 4.39
CA GLN A 67 14.04 29.33 3.83
C GLN A 67 14.55 28.37 2.74
N LEU A 68 15.43 28.85 1.85
CA LEU A 68 16.07 28.02 0.82
C LEU A 68 16.95 26.93 1.44
N LEU A 69 17.77 27.29 2.45
CA LEU A 69 18.61 26.33 3.17
C LEU A 69 17.76 25.29 3.92
N PHE A 70 16.70 25.73 4.59
CA PHE A 70 15.75 24.81 5.24
C PHE A 70 15.10 23.84 4.26
N SER A 71 14.64 24.36 3.12
CA SER A 71 14.00 23.53 2.08
C SER A 71 14.98 22.55 1.44
N ALA A 72 16.19 23.00 1.10
CA ALA A 72 17.23 22.15 0.53
C ALA A 72 17.70 21.07 1.53
N GLY A 73 17.88 21.45 2.81
CA GLY A 73 18.23 20.51 3.87
C GLY A 73 17.15 19.47 4.12
N SER A 74 15.88 19.91 4.17
CA SER A 74 14.73 19.02 4.31
C SER A 74 14.59 18.04 3.14
N PHE A 75 14.78 18.53 1.91
CA PHE A 75 14.77 17.68 0.72
C PHE A 75 15.93 16.69 0.71
N GLY A 76 17.15 17.13 1.07
CA GLY A 76 18.31 16.26 1.21
C GLY A 76 18.09 15.16 2.27
N ALA A 77 17.53 15.52 3.42
CA ALA A 77 17.16 14.57 4.46
C ALA A 77 16.11 13.56 3.95
N ALA A 78 15.08 14.02 3.23
CA ALA A 78 14.07 13.15 2.63
C ALA A 78 14.69 12.17 1.62
N LEU A 79 15.63 12.59 0.78
CA LEU A 79 16.35 11.73 -0.16
C LEU A 79 17.17 10.64 0.55
N ILE A 80 17.82 10.96 1.66
CA ILE A 80 18.57 9.98 2.46
C ILE A 80 17.62 8.99 3.12
N LEU A 81 16.56 9.50 3.77
CA LEU A 81 15.56 8.68 4.44
C LEU A 81 14.82 7.76 3.49
N SER A 82 14.51 8.21 2.26
CA SER A 82 13.80 7.39 1.25
C SER A 82 14.60 6.16 0.80
N ARG A 83 15.93 6.21 0.91
CA ARG A 83 16.82 5.09 0.60
C ARG A 83 17.09 4.18 1.78
N THR A 84 16.63 4.54 2.97
CA THR A 84 16.85 3.78 4.20
C THR A 84 15.59 2.99 4.53
N PRO A 85 15.60 1.65 4.39
CA PRO A 85 14.42 0.85 4.69
C PRO A 85 14.16 0.82 6.19
N GLY A 86 12.90 0.79 6.57
CA GLY A 86 12.48 0.59 7.95
C GLY A 86 11.49 1.62 8.46
N ARG A 87 10.79 1.25 9.51
CA ARG A 87 9.71 2.03 10.09
C ARG A 87 10.15 3.40 10.61
N LEU A 88 11.36 3.48 11.19
CA LEU A 88 11.85 4.75 11.72
C LEU A 88 12.07 5.76 10.61
N SER A 89 12.61 5.34 9.46
CA SER A 89 12.77 6.19 8.28
C SER A 89 11.42 6.67 7.76
N THR A 90 10.42 5.79 7.71
CA THR A 90 9.04 6.15 7.34
C THR A 90 8.45 7.19 8.30
N LEU A 91 8.57 6.99 9.61
CA LEU A 91 8.09 7.95 10.60
C LEU A 91 8.83 9.28 10.52
N ALA A 92 10.15 9.27 10.32
CA ALA A 92 10.94 10.49 10.14
C ALA A 92 10.52 11.26 8.87
N MET A 93 10.24 10.54 7.77
CA MET A 93 9.70 11.15 6.55
C MET A 93 8.32 11.78 6.77
N ILE A 94 7.44 11.11 7.49
CA ILE A 94 6.12 11.63 7.86
C ILE A 94 6.27 12.92 8.68
N VAL A 95 7.11 12.92 9.71
CA VAL A 95 7.37 14.11 10.54
C VAL A 95 7.92 15.25 9.71
N LEU A 96 8.88 14.97 8.83
CA LEU A 96 9.47 15.97 7.94
C LEU A 96 8.42 16.58 7.01
N SER A 97 7.57 15.76 6.41
CA SER A 97 6.51 16.22 5.52
C SER A 97 5.43 17.01 6.26
N ILE A 98 5.01 16.56 7.45
CA ILE A 98 4.06 17.30 8.29
C ILE A 98 4.64 18.65 8.68
N SER A 99 5.94 18.71 9.06
CA SER A 99 6.62 19.96 9.41
C SER A 99 6.61 20.98 8.26
N ALA A 100 7.00 20.51 7.08
CA ALA A 100 7.05 21.36 5.89
C ALA A 100 5.64 21.84 5.46
N SER A 101 4.66 20.95 5.45
CA SER A 101 3.29 21.27 5.07
C SER A 101 2.61 22.18 6.10
N SER A 102 2.84 21.94 7.41
CA SER A 102 2.30 22.80 8.46
C SER A 102 2.92 24.20 8.41
N ARG A 103 4.23 24.29 8.11
CA ARG A 103 4.90 25.57 7.93
C ARG A 103 4.31 26.34 6.75
N TYR A 104 4.05 25.67 5.62
CA TYR A 104 3.36 26.28 4.49
C TYR A 104 1.95 26.77 4.88
N MET A 105 1.16 25.94 5.57
CA MET A 105 -0.20 26.30 5.99
C MET A 105 -0.20 27.47 6.99
N TYR A 106 0.77 27.53 7.90
CA TYR A 106 0.93 28.64 8.82
C TYR A 106 1.15 29.95 8.05
N TRP A 107 2.15 30.00 7.16
CA TRP A 107 2.41 31.14 6.30
C TRP A 107 1.20 31.50 5.44
N ARG A 108 0.51 30.50 4.88
CA ARG A 108 -0.68 30.70 4.04
C ARG A 108 -1.80 31.44 4.79
N VAL A 109 -2.00 31.10 6.07
CA VAL A 109 -3.06 31.71 6.89
C VAL A 109 -2.64 33.08 7.47
N THR A 110 -1.35 33.23 7.85
CA THR A 110 -0.89 34.48 8.51
C THR A 110 -0.56 35.59 7.54
N ASP A 111 -0.02 35.26 6.36
CA ASP A 111 0.62 36.27 5.51
C ASP A 111 -0.07 36.49 4.15
N THR A 112 -1.04 35.61 3.76
CA THR A 112 -1.56 35.66 2.37
C THR A 112 -3.06 36.01 2.26
N LEU A 113 -3.76 36.27 3.35
CA LEU A 113 -5.20 36.52 3.35
C LEU A 113 -5.58 38.00 3.30
N GLY A 114 -4.65 38.88 2.94
CA GLY A 114 -4.89 40.34 2.81
C GLY A 114 -5.47 40.69 1.44
N PHE A 115 -6.77 40.41 1.21
CA PHE A 115 -7.43 40.70 -0.06
C PHE A 115 -7.93 42.16 -0.13
N THR A 116 -7.82 42.81 -1.28
CA THR A 116 -8.24 44.18 -1.52
C THR A 116 -9.60 44.30 -2.15
N ASN A 117 -10.10 43.23 -2.75
CA ASN A 117 -11.42 43.21 -3.38
C ASN A 117 -12.18 41.90 -3.13
N VAL A 118 -13.50 41.90 -3.38
CA VAL A 118 -14.40 40.76 -3.09
C VAL A 118 -14.11 39.55 -3.99
N VAL A 119 -13.68 39.78 -5.22
CA VAL A 119 -13.38 38.70 -6.17
C VAL A 119 -12.13 37.95 -5.73
N ASP A 120 -11.05 38.65 -5.42
CA ASP A 120 -9.84 38.07 -4.91
C ASP A 120 -10.06 37.33 -3.58
N ALA A 121 -10.90 37.91 -2.70
CA ALA A 121 -11.28 37.28 -1.46
C ALA A 121 -12.02 35.93 -1.71
N ALA A 122 -12.98 35.93 -2.62
CA ALA A 122 -13.76 34.73 -2.94
C ALA A 122 -12.87 33.60 -3.46
N PHE A 123 -11.98 33.88 -4.42
CA PHE A 123 -11.02 32.91 -4.95
C PHE A 123 -9.95 32.54 -3.94
N GLY A 124 -9.45 33.48 -3.17
CA GLY A 124 -8.42 33.26 -2.15
C GLY A 124 -8.90 32.37 -1.01
N TYR A 125 -10.12 32.58 -0.49
CA TYR A 125 -10.73 31.68 0.50
C TYR A 125 -11.15 30.34 -0.11
N GLY A 126 -11.62 30.32 -1.35
CA GLY A 126 -11.91 29.07 -2.07
C GLY A 126 -10.66 28.18 -2.20
N LEU A 127 -9.53 28.81 -2.58
CA LEU A 127 -8.23 28.11 -2.64
C LEU A 127 -7.79 27.63 -1.24
N LEU A 128 -7.92 28.46 -0.21
CA LEU A 128 -7.57 28.05 1.16
C LEU A 128 -8.38 26.84 1.62
N LEU A 129 -9.66 26.77 1.31
CA LEU A 129 -10.49 25.61 1.64
C LEU A 129 -10.02 24.34 0.94
N ALA A 130 -9.63 24.43 -0.33
CA ALA A 130 -9.06 23.31 -1.08
C ALA A 130 -7.72 22.85 -0.49
N GLU A 131 -6.85 23.79 -0.10
CA GLU A 131 -5.58 23.51 0.55
C GLU A 131 -5.76 22.86 1.94
N LEU A 132 -6.70 23.36 2.74
CA LEU A 132 -7.05 22.77 4.04
C LEU A 132 -7.59 21.33 3.89
N TYR A 133 -8.45 21.11 2.89
CA TYR A 133 -8.92 19.77 2.57
C TYR A 133 -7.78 18.84 2.19
N ALA A 134 -6.89 19.26 1.28
CA ALA A 134 -5.71 18.49 0.88
C ALA A 134 -4.80 18.18 2.07
N PHE A 135 -4.59 19.17 2.97
CA PHE A 135 -3.79 18.98 4.18
C PHE A 135 -4.44 17.99 5.15
N ALA A 136 -5.75 18.06 5.34
CA ALA A 136 -6.46 17.09 6.17
C ALA A 136 -6.38 15.66 5.61
N VAL A 137 -6.54 15.49 4.29
CA VAL A 137 -6.37 14.19 3.62
C VAL A 137 -4.95 13.66 3.78
N LEU A 138 -3.92 14.53 3.66
CA LEU A 138 -2.52 14.17 3.90
C LEU A 138 -2.31 13.64 5.32
N LEU A 139 -2.83 14.33 6.34
CA LEU A 139 -2.70 13.90 7.74
C LEU A 139 -3.40 12.55 7.99
N ILE A 140 -4.60 12.35 7.44
CA ILE A 140 -5.33 11.07 7.53
C ILE A 140 -4.54 9.95 6.84
N GLY A 141 -3.97 10.22 5.66
CA GLY A 141 -3.10 9.27 4.95
C GLY A 141 -1.87 8.88 5.79
N TYR A 142 -1.24 9.82 6.44
CA TYR A 142 -0.11 9.53 7.34
C TYR A 142 -0.54 8.75 8.57
N PHE A 143 -1.70 9.03 9.15
CA PHE A 143 -2.23 8.24 10.25
C PHE A 143 -2.42 6.77 9.87
N GLN A 144 -2.92 6.50 8.66
CA GLN A 144 -3.09 5.15 8.15
C GLN A 144 -1.76 4.44 7.88
N THR A 145 -0.76 5.16 7.36
CA THR A 145 0.52 4.57 6.92
C THR A 145 1.59 4.54 8.01
N ALA A 146 1.48 5.37 9.07
CA ALA A 146 2.44 5.41 10.16
C ALA A 146 2.57 4.09 10.92
N TRP A 147 1.51 3.29 10.94
CA TRP A 147 1.46 2.01 11.64
C TRP A 147 0.86 0.90 10.77
N PRO A 148 1.57 0.44 9.72
CA PRO A 148 1.07 -0.63 8.89
C PRO A 148 0.89 -1.90 9.73
N LEU A 149 -0.29 -2.51 9.60
CA LEU A 149 -0.58 -3.79 10.24
C LEU A 149 0.23 -4.88 9.55
N GLN A 150 1.11 -5.55 10.30
CA GLN A 150 1.82 -6.73 9.81
C GLN A 150 1.00 -7.97 10.12
N ARG A 151 0.19 -8.40 9.18
CA ARG A 151 -0.58 -9.64 9.27
C ARG A 151 0.20 -10.74 8.57
N ARG A 152 0.82 -11.62 9.37
CA ARG A 152 1.51 -12.79 8.81
C ARG A 152 0.47 -13.77 8.24
N PRO A 153 0.77 -14.45 7.12
CA PRO A 153 -0.11 -15.49 6.60
C PRO A 153 -0.46 -16.52 7.67
N VAL A 154 -1.70 -16.95 7.68
CA VAL A 154 -2.15 -18.07 8.51
C VAL A 154 -1.92 -19.35 7.70
N PRO A 155 -1.24 -20.37 8.27
CA PRO A 155 -1.01 -21.64 7.56
C PRO A 155 -2.32 -22.28 7.12
N MET A 156 -2.32 -22.86 5.93
CA MET A 156 -3.41 -23.67 5.42
C MET A 156 -3.45 -25.03 6.14
N PRO A 157 -4.62 -25.71 6.20
CA PRO A 157 -4.72 -27.10 6.60
C PRO A 157 -3.79 -27.97 5.75
N GLN A 158 -3.14 -28.96 6.39
CA GLN A 158 -2.25 -29.89 5.67
C GLN A 158 -3.01 -30.81 4.72
N ASP A 159 -4.25 -31.16 5.07
CA ASP A 159 -5.12 -31.94 4.20
C ASP A 159 -5.71 -31.08 3.09
N VAL A 160 -5.13 -31.21 1.90
CA VAL A 160 -5.54 -30.48 0.68
C VAL A 160 -7.00 -30.81 0.29
N SER A 161 -7.52 -31.98 0.70
CA SER A 161 -8.91 -32.35 0.42
C SER A 161 -9.94 -31.46 1.14
N THR A 162 -9.51 -30.74 2.16
CA THR A 162 -10.36 -29.77 2.90
C THR A 162 -10.33 -28.35 2.33
N TRP A 163 -9.50 -28.10 1.31
CA TRP A 163 -9.40 -26.76 0.74
C TRP A 163 -10.68 -26.43 -0.05
N PRO A 164 -11.19 -25.19 0.07
CA PRO A 164 -12.43 -24.83 -0.57
C PRO A 164 -12.27 -24.63 -2.08
N SER A 165 -13.39 -24.58 -2.79
CA SER A 165 -13.43 -24.16 -4.19
C SER A 165 -13.33 -22.64 -4.30
N VAL A 166 -12.63 -22.15 -5.35
CA VAL A 166 -12.40 -20.72 -5.59
C VAL A 166 -12.67 -20.40 -7.06
N ASP A 167 -13.56 -19.45 -7.28
CA ASP A 167 -13.73 -18.80 -8.58
C ASP A 167 -12.81 -17.58 -8.67
N VAL A 168 -12.04 -17.49 -9.72
CA VAL A 168 -11.15 -16.34 -9.99
C VAL A 168 -11.78 -15.48 -11.06
N PHE A 169 -12.15 -14.26 -10.73
CA PHE A 169 -12.76 -13.29 -11.65
C PHE A 169 -11.75 -12.29 -12.16
N ILE A 170 -11.66 -12.16 -13.48
CA ILE A 170 -10.80 -11.20 -14.18
C ILE A 170 -11.69 -10.32 -15.06
N PRO A 171 -12.26 -9.23 -14.49
CA PRO A 171 -13.09 -8.30 -15.24
C PRO A 171 -12.27 -7.46 -16.20
N THR A 172 -12.74 -7.32 -17.44
CA THR A 172 -12.13 -6.52 -18.51
C THR A 172 -13.19 -5.82 -19.35
N TYR A 173 -12.81 -4.71 -20.00
CA TYR A 173 -13.69 -3.94 -20.89
C TYR A 173 -13.01 -3.48 -22.18
N ASN A 174 -11.95 -2.68 -22.09
CA ASN A 174 -11.24 -2.10 -23.23
C ASN A 174 -9.78 -2.54 -23.32
N GLU A 175 -9.28 -3.29 -22.35
CA GLU A 175 -7.89 -3.70 -22.29
C GLU A 175 -7.58 -4.71 -23.40
N PRO A 176 -6.41 -4.60 -24.04
CA PRO A 176 -6.03 -5.52 -25.11
C PRO A 176 -5.78 -6.94 -24.56
N LEU A 177 -6.07 -7.97 -25.36
CA LEU A 177 -5.88 -9.37 -24.99
C LEU A 177 -4.46 -9.67 -24.50
N GLY A 178 -3.44 -9.00 -25.04
CA GLY A 178 -2.04 -9.19 -24.64
C GLY A 178 -1.77 -8.87 -23.16
N VAL A 179 -2.52 -7.94 -22.57
CA VAL A 179 -2.46 -7.60 -21.13
C VAL A 179 -3.19 -8.66 -20.31
N VAL A 180 -4.44 -8.92 -20.64
CA VAL A 180 -5.32 -9.83 -19.89
C VAL A 180 -4.80 -11.28 -19.89
N ARG A 181 -4.19 -11.71 -21.01
CA ARG A 181 -3.58 -13.04 -21.17
C ARG A 181 -2.61 -13.37 -20.04
N GLN A 182 -1.78 -12.42 -19.62
CA GLN A 182 -0.77 -12.66 -18.57
C GLN A 182 -1.44 -12.93 -17.22
N THR A 183 -2.49 -12.18 -16.91
CA THR A 183 -3.28 -12.36 -15.69
C THR A 183 -3.99 -13.72 -15.68
N VAL A 184 -4.57 -14.14 -16.82
CA VAL A 184 -5.23 -15.44 -16.96
C VAL A 184 -4.24 -16.59 -16.74
N PHE A 185 -3.07 -16.56 -17.41
CA PHE A 185 -2.05 -17.60 -17.21
C PHE A 185 -1.54 -17.66 -15.78
N SER A 186 -1.35 -16.51 -15.14
CA SER A 186 -0.91 -16.47 -13.74
C SER A 186 -1.98 -17.00 -12.79
N ALA A 187 -3.25 -16.68 -13.03
CA ALA A 187 -4.37 -17.18 -12.26
C ALA A 187 -4.50 -18.71 -12.37
N MET A 188 -4.39 -19.26 -13.58
CA MET A 188 -4.39 -20.71 -13.83
C MET A 188 -3.18 -21.42 -13.20
N SER A 189 -2.07 -20.71 -12.99
CA SER A 189 -0.84 -21.27 -12.45
C SER A 189 -0.76 -21.21 -10.92
N MET A 190 -1.81 -20.76 -10.23
CA MET A 190 -1.83 -20.73 -8.77
C MET A 190 -1.76 -22.14 -8.19
N ASP A 191 -1.00 -22.31 -7.11
CA ASP A 191 -0.83 -23.58 -6.39
C ASP A 191 -2.10 -23.92 -5.59
N TRP A 192 -3.13 -24.41 -6.30
CA TRP A 192 -4.44 -24.82 -5.77
C TRP A 192 -4.92 -26.10 -6.47
N PRO A 193 -5.74 -26.95 -5.83
CA PRO A 193 -6.29 -28.13 -6.49
C PRO A 193 -7.02 -27.77 -7.79
N ALA A 194 -6.67 -28.44 -8.88
CA ALA A 194 -7.16 -28.10 -10.21
C ALA A 194 -8.68 -28.26 -10.37
N ASP A 195 -9.26 -29.17 -9.60
CA ASP A 195 -10.72 -29.43 -9.53
C ASP A 195 -11.48 -28.42 -8.67
N ARG A 196 -10.75 -27.48 -8.02
CA ARG A 196 -11.30 -26.48 -7.10
C ARG A 196 -10.87 -25.05 -7.45
N LEU A 197 -10.21 -24.85 -8.58
CA LEU A 197 -9.81 -23.55 -9.10
C LEU A 197 -10.46 -23.30 -10.44
N HIS A 198 -11.38 -22.36 -10.50
CA HIS A 198 -12.08 -22.00 -11.72
C HIS A 198 -11.77 -20.56 -12.10
N VAL A 199 -11.20 -20.35 -13.28
CA VAL A 199 -10.85 -19.01 -13.76
C VAL A 199 -11.89 -18.54 -14.77
N TYR A 200 -12.35 -17.29 -14.61
CA TYR A 200 -13.33 -16.65 -15.45
C TYR A 200 -12.87 -15.29 -15.94
N VAL A 201 -12.95 -15.05 -17.24
CA VAL A 201 -12.82 -13.72 -17.83
C VAL A 201 -14.20 -13.10 -17.95
N LEU A 202 -14.41 -11.96 -17.33
CA LEU A 202 -15.68 -11.23 -17.34
C LEU A 202 -15.57 -10.08 -18.34
N ASP A 203 -15.98 -10.30 -19.60
CA ASP A 203 -15.74 -9.36 -20.70
C ASP A 203 -16.95 -8.45 -20.98
N ASP A 204 -16.94 -7.24 -20.45
CA ASP A 204 -17.91 -6.20 -20.78
C ASP A 204 -17.78 -5.65 -22.22
N GLY A 205 -16.66 -5.95 -22.89
CA GLY A 205 -16.40 -5.61 -24.29
C GLY A 205 -17.03 -6.59 -25.29
N ARG A 206 -17.46 -7.78 -24.86
CA ARG A 206 -18.09 -8.83 -25.68
C ARG A 206 -17.28 -9.22 -26.91
N ARG A 207 -15.97 -9.41 -26.73
CA ARG A 207 -15.00 -9.55 -27.82
C ARG A 207 -14.80 -11.01 -28.20
N SER A 208 -14.93 -11.32 -29.51
CA SER A 208 -14.77 -12.71 -30.00
C SER A 208 -13.38 -13.28 -29.73
N GLU A 209 -12.32 -12.45 -29.85
CA GLU A 209 -10.94 -12.86 -29.57
C GLU A 209 -10.74 -13.35 -28.12
N PHE A 210 -11.44 -12.75 -27.16
CA PHE A 210 -11.41 -13.19 -25.76
C PHE A 210 -12.17 -14.50 -25.55
N ARG A 211 -13.32 -14.64 -26.20
CA ARG A 211 -14.08 -15.90 -26.18
C ARG A 211 -13.24 -17.05 -26.73
N ASP A 212 -12.63 -16.84 -27.89
CA ASP A 212 -11.85 -17.87 -28.56
C ASP A 212 -10.59 -18.24 -27.74
N PHE A 213 -9.90 -17.24 -27.16
CA PHE A 213 -8.78 -17.43 -26.24
C PHE A 213 -9.21 -18.22 -24.97
N CYS A 214 -10.34 -17.89 -24.35
CA CYS A 214 -10.82 -18.60 -23.17
C CYS A 214 -11.20 -20.04 -23.51
N ALA A 215 -11.79 -20.28 -24.68
CA ALA A 215 -12.13 -21.63 -25.16
C ALA A 215 -10.89 -22.51 -25.38
N GLU A 216 -9.80 -21.97 -25.94
CA GLU A 216 -8.53 -22.68 -26.10
C GLU A 216 -7.91 -23.13 -24.79
N LEU A 217 -8.10 -22.35 -23.71
CA LEU A 217 -7.52 -22.61 -22.39
C LEU A 217 -8.46 -23.34 -21.44
N ASN A 218 -9.70 -23.62 -21.84
CA ASN A 218 -10.77 -24.13 -20.96
C ASN A 218 -11.02 -23.21 -19.74
N VAL A 219 -10.97 -21.90 -19.98
CA VAL A 219 -11.28 -20.83 -19.01
C VAL A 219 -12.70 -20.34 -19.25
N GLY A 220 -13.43 -20.04 -18.19
CA GLY A 220 -14.78 -19.51 -18.28
C GLY A 220 -14.79 -18.13 -18.95
N TYR A 221 -15.71 -17.92 -19.89
CA TYR A 221 -15.93 -16.64 -20.55
C TYR A 221 -17.35 -16.17 -20.28
N LEU A 222 -17.48 -15.09 -19.54
CA LEU A 222 -18.77 -14.53 -19.16
C LEU A 222 -18.97 -13.15 -19.75
N VAL A 223 -20.15 -12.94 -20.33
CA VAL A 223 -20.61 -11.66 -20.86
C VAL A 223 -22.01 -11.37 -20.31
N ARG A 224 -22.36 -10.10 -20.30
CA ARG A 224 -23.71 -9.64 -19.90
C ARG A 224 -24.31 -8.71 -20.96
N ASP A 225 -25.61 -8.51 -20.95
CA ASP A 225 -26.32 -7.73 -21.97
C ASP A 225 -26.08 -6.24 -21.87
N ASN A 226 -25.72 -5.73 -20.71
CA ASN A 226 -25.51 -4.31 -20.45
C ASN A 226 -24.28 -4.09 -19.56
N ASN A 227 -23.79 -2.84 -19.48
CA ASN A 227 -22.60 -2.48 -18.70
C ASN A 227 -22.98 -1.63 -17.46
N HIS A 228 -24.21 -1.78 -16.94
CA HIS A 228 -24.66 -1.04 -15.75
C HIS A 228 -23.75 -1.34 -14.56
N HIS A 229 -23.44 -0.29 -13.79
CA HIS A 229 -22.55 -0.37 -12.62
C HIS A 229 -21.12 -0.82 -12.91
N ALA A 230 -20.68 -0.72 -14.17
CA ALA A 230 -19.30 -1.01 -14.58
C ALA A 230 -18.74 -2.32 -13.98
N LYS A 231 -17.51 -2.33 -13.45
CA LYS A 231 -16.84 -3.50 -12.87
C LYS A 231 -17.67 -4.19 -11.78
N ALA A 232 -18.27 -3.43 -10.86
CA ALA A 232 -19.07 -4.00 -9.78
C ALA A 232 -20.31 -4.75 -10.31
N GLY A 233 -20.99 -4.20 -11.32
CA GLY A 233 -22.12 -4.85 -11.97
C GLY A 233 -21.69 -6.13 -12.70
N ASN A 234 -20.55 -6.13 -13.37
CA ASN A 234 -20.01 -7.31 -14.07
C ASN A 234 -19.73 -8.45 -13.08
N ILE A 235 -19.06 -8.15 -11.97
CA ILE A 235 -18.80 -9.12 -10.90
C ILE A 235 -20.12 -9.67 -10.31
N ASN A 236 -21.10 -8.79 -10.05
CA ASN A 236 -22.39 -9.21 -9.48
C ASN A 236 -23.18 -10.14 -10.42
N GLU A 237 -23.09 -9.95 -11.75
CA GLU A 237 -23.71 -10.88 -12.69
C GLU A 237 -22.97 -12.22 -12.73
N ALA A 238 -21.64 -12.22 -12.67
CA ALA A 238 -20.86 -13.44 -12.61
C ALA A 238 -21.18 -14.28 -11.35
N LEU A 239 -21.35 -13.64 -10.19
CA LEU A 239 -21.72 -14.28 -8.93
C LEU A 239 -23.07 -15.02 -8.99
N LYS A 240 -23.96 -14.68 -9.93
CA LYS A 240 -25.25 -15.37 -10.09
C LYS A 240 -25.15 -16.71 -10.83
N VAL A 241 -24.09 -16.90 -11.61
CA VAL A 241 -23.90 -18.04 -12.51
C VAL A 241 -22.71 -18.93 -12.15
N THR A 242 -21.95 -18.55 -11.15
CA THR A 242 -20.83 -19.31 -10.57
C THR A 242 -21.17 -19.76 -9.15
N GLY A 243 -20.46 -20.72 -8.58
CA GLY A 243 -20.90 -21.34 -7.34
C GLY A 243 -19.80 -21.90 -6.43
N SER A 244 -18.55 -21.45 -6.56
CA SER A 244 -17.50 -21.82 -5.63
C SER A 244 -17.70 -21.20 -4.24
N ASP A 245 -17.06 -21.79 -3.23
CA ASP A 245 -17.17 -21.33 -1.83
C ASP A 245 -16.64 -19.91 -1.64
N TYR A 246 -15.62 -19.54 -2.43
CA TYR A 246 -14.97 -18.22 -2.39
C TYR A 246 -14.74 -17.66 -3.79
N VAL A 247 -14.60 -16.33 -3.84
CA VAL A 247 -14.26 -15.60 -5.06
C VAL A 247 -13.00 -14.78 -4.84
N ALA A 248 -12.01 -14.93 -5.73
CA ALA A 248 -10.85 -14.05 -5.84
C ALA A 248 -11.02 -13.12 -7.05
N ILE A 249 -10.79 -11.83 -6.86
CA ILE A 249 -10.96 -10.83 -7.92
C ILE A 249 -9.61 -10.19 -8.20
N PHE A 250 -9.16 -10.26 -9.46
CA PHE A 250 -7.96 -9.58 -9.93
C PHE A 250 -8.32 -8.57 -11.01
N ASP A 251 -7.67 -7.42 -10.98
CA ASP A 251 -7.67 -6.53 -12.15
C ASP A 251 -6.97 -7.22 -13.31
N CYS A 252 -7.41 -6.93 -14.52
CA CYS A 252 -6.98 -7.65 -15.72
C CYS A 252 -5.49 -7.43 -16.10
N ASP A 253 -4.82 -6.50 -15.42
CA ASP A 253 -3.40 -6.17 -15.53
C ASP A 253 -2.58 -6.59 -14.29
N HIS A 254 -3.20 -7.24 -13.31
CA HIS A 254 -2.53 -7.75 -12.11
C HIS A 254 -2.12 -9.22 -12.29
N ILE A 255 -0.87 -9.52 -11.99
CA ILE A 255 -0.31 -10.87 -12.09
C ILE A 255 -0.21 -11.49 -10.70
N PRO A 256 -1.16 -12.35 -10.29
CA PRO A 256 -1.09 -13.00 -8.99
C PRO A 256 0.11 -13.95 -8.88
N THR A 257 0.70 -14.02 -7.69
CA THR A 257 1.73 -15.04 -7.42
C THR A 257 1.11 -16.42 -7.28
N ARG A 258 1.89 -17.47 -7.55
CA ARG A 258 1.41 -18.86 -7.43
C ARG A 258 0.86 -19.20 -6.04
N SER A 259 1.46 -18.65 -4.99
CA SER A 259 1.06 -18.88 -3.60
C SER A 259 -0.06 -17.96 -3.10
N PHE A 260 -0.65 -17.11 -3.94
CA PHE A 260 -1.62 -16.09 -3.52
C PHE A 260 -2.75 -16.66 -2.67
N LEU A 261 -3.42 -17.70 -3.14
CA LEU A 261 -4.53 -18.30 -2.40
C LEU A 261 -4.07 -18.93 -1.09
N GLN A 262 -2.92 -19.60 -1.06
CA GLN A 262 -2.38 -20.21 0.16
C GLN A 262 -2.05 -19.16 1.23
N VAL A 263 -1.59 -17.98 0.81
CA VAL A 263 -1.27 -16.86 1.73
C VAL A 263 -2.55 -16.22 2.29
N CYS A 264 -3.62 -16.18 1.50
CA CYS A 264 -4.86 -15.49 1.85
C CYS A 264 -5.86 -16.39 2.57
N MET A 265 -6.07 -17.61 2.07
CA MET A 265 -7.20 -18.46 2.48
C MET A 265 -7.10 -18.96 3.92
N GLY A 266 -5.90 -19.10 4.47
CA GLY A 266 -5.72 -19.49 5.88
C GLY A 266 -6.45 -18.58 6.87
N TRP A 267 -6.65 -17.31 6.53
CA TRP A 267 -7.37 -16.36 7.37
C TRP A 267 -8.86 -16.70 7.50
N PHE A 268 -9.51 -17.20 6.44
CA PHE A 268 -10.92 -17.61 6.46
C PHE A 268 -11.13 -18.88 7.29
N PHE A 269 -10.13 -19.77 7.38
CA PHE A 269 -10.17 -20.90 8.30
C PHE A 269 -10.00 -20.48 9.77
N LYS A 270 -9.25 -19.41 10.01
CA LYS A 270 -8.99 -18.92 11.37
C LYS A 270 -10.16 -18.12 11.93
N ASP A 271 -10.82 -17.34 11.09
CA ASP A 271 -11.92 -16.46 11.47
C ASP A 271 -13.12 -16.70 10.55
N THR A 272 -14.10 -17.44 11.04
CA THR A 272 -15.31 -17.78 10.33
C THR A 272 -16.25 -16.59 10.07
N ASN A 273 -16.01 -15.44 10.73
CA ASN A 273 -16.75 -14.20 10.49
C ASN A 273 -16.08 -13.32 9.43
N LEU A 274 -14.92 -13.74 8.92
CA LEU A 274 -14.22 -12.98 7.87
C LEU A 274 -14.97 -13.13 6.54
N VAL A 275 -15.51 -12.03 6.05
CA VAL A 275 -16.28 -12.00 4.79
C VAL A 275 -15.39 -11.58 3.61
N MET A 276 -14.41 -10.73 3.85
CA MET A 276 -13.54 -10.19 2.79
C MET A 276 -12.13 -9.99 3.30
N LEU A 277 -11.15 -10.32 2.47
CA LEU A 277 -9.74 -10.04 2.68
C LEU A 277 -9.21 -9.24 1.49
N GLN A 278 -8.64 -8.09 1.76
CA GLN A 278 -7.99 -7.25 0.76
C GLN A 278 -6.47 -7.30 0.96
N THR A 279 -5.75 -7.58 -0.11
CA THR A 279 -4.28 -7.54 -0.13
C THR A 279 -3.80 -6.16 -0.58
N PRO A 280 -2.60 -5.72 -0.16
CA PRO A 280 -1.96 -4.57 -0.78
C PRO A 280 -1.58 -4.91 -2.23
N HIS A 281 -1.65 -3.92 -3.11
CA HIS A 281 -1.20 -3.99 -4.50
C HIS A 281 0.30 -3.78 -4.61
#